data_4c453d600378851768721726ca47f2d7
#
_entry.id   4c453d600378851768721726ca47f2d7
#
_cell.length_a   1.000
_cell.length_b   1.000
_cell.length_c   1.000
_cell.angle_alpha   90.00
_cell.angle_beta   90.00
_cell.angle_gamma   90.00
#
_symmetry.space_group_name_H-M   'P 1'
#
loop_
_entity.id
_entity.type
_entity.pdbx_description
1 polymer ?
#
loop_
_entity_poly.entity_id
_entity_poly.type
_entity_poly.pdbx_seq_one_letter_code
_entity_poly.pdbx_strand_id
1 'polypeptide(L)'
;MLYKWGKGIPDNTINQNKNTGAYTRVLFGQSIHENPVPVWTAEKEHCPFVVFQDPKTGKHIGINKQTLSCGLITIAEPGGGKTNLLNMITEMLLTTQESNDKIIIFDTKGDYYREFGSRIPKENCIVIGAGSEYRNITWYHNIFAEIMPRGIDGKLVYTEDVDGDALEKAKQLYINMQSVTQPIFPSMAEQIIAGLLIYFIRTYWRTNQLKLNNREFIDFVAGCTNNELKAVFELDYMKDYRNCTSYIAGQNNQA
;
A
#
# COMPACT_ATOMS: atom_id res chain seq x y z
N MET A 1 9.76 0.86 25.27
CA MET A 1 10.84 1.87 25.38
C MET A 1 10.99 2.52 24.01
N LEU A 2 10.68 3.81 23.92
CA LEU A 2 10.76 4.57 22.67
C LEU A 2 12.11 5.26 22.61
N TYR A 3 12.85 5.05 21.54
CA TYR A 3 14.13 5.68 21.30
C TYR A 3 13.97 6.72 20.18
N LYS A 4 14.49 7.92 20.41
CA LYS A 4 14.60 8.96 19.38
C LYS A 4 15.98 8.86 18.74
N TRP A 5 16.02 8.89 17.41
CA TRP A 5 17.25 9.03 16.66
C TRP A 5 17.78 10.46 16.81
N GLY A 6 18.92 10.65 17.40
CA GLY A 6 19.60 11.96 17.47
C GLY A 6 20.32 12.31 16.17
N LYS A 7 20.57 13.59 15.91
CA LYS A 7 21.40 14.01 14.77
C LYS A 7 22.80 13.43 14.92
N GLY A 8 23.31 12.93 13.80
CA GLY A 8 24.48 12.10 13.65
C GLY A 8 25.66 12.41 14.55
N ILE A 9 26.24 11.35 15.10
CA ILE A 9 27.51 11.40 15.75
C ILE A 9 28.60 11.35 14.69
N PRO A 10 29.70 12.08 14.89
CA PRO A 10 30.87 11.96 14.03
C PRO A 10 31.33 10.51 13.95
N ASP A 11 31.72 10.10 12.77
CA ASP A 11 32.37 8.83 12.50
C ASP A 11 33.48 8.61 13.55
N ASN A 12 33.49 7.43 14.20
CA ASN A 12 34.46 6.93 15.15
C ASN A 12 34.11 6.95 16.63
N THR A 13 32.91 7.25 17.05
CA THR A 13 32.55 7.07 18.45
C THR A 13 32.37 5.60 18.79
N ILE A 14 33.24 5.07 19.62
CA ILE A 14 33.10 3.73 20.20
C ILE A 14 32.31 3.88 21.50
N ASN A 15 31.09 3.37 21.54
CA ASN A 15 30.30 3.34 22.75
C ASN A 15 30.49 2.01 23.48
N GLN A 16 30.91 2.06 24.72
CA GLN A 16 31.00 0.90 25.59
C GLN A 16 29.61 0.64 26.20
N ASN A 17 29.07 -0.54 25.99
CA ASN A 17 27.88 -0.94 26.71
C ASN A 17 28.25 -1.22 28.17
N LYS A 18 27.80 -0.37 29.07
CA LYS A 18 28.13 -0.44 30.52
C LYS A 18 27.64 -1.73 31.19
N ASN A 19 26.62 -2.38 30.63
CA ASN A 19 26.06 -3.60 31.22
C ASN A 19 26.75 -4.90 30.76
N THR A 20 27.36 -4.91 29.59
CA THR A 20 27.96 -6.10 28.99
C THR A 20 29.46 -5.96 28.76
N GLY A 21 30.01 -4.76 28.90
CA GLY A 21 31.41 -4.46 28.55
C GLY A 21 31.70 -4.52 27.04
N ALA A 22 30.72 -4.77 26.23
CA ALA A 22 30.88 -4.87 24.78
C ALA A 22 31.01 -3.48 24.12
N TYR A 23 31.90 -3.39 23.15
CA TYR A 23 32.09 -2.18 22.35
C TYR A 23 31.26 -2.28 21.06
N THR A 24 30.41 -1.29 20.82
CA THR A 24 29.67 -1.15 19.56
C THR A 24 30.23 0.07 18.82
N ARG A 25 30.56 -0.14 17.54
CA ARG A 25 30.98 0.93 16.65
C ARG A 25 29.81 1.31 15.74
N VAL A 26 29.41 2.56 15.77
CA VAL A 26 28.48 3.08 14.77
C VAL A 26 29.28 3.37 13.52
N LEU A 27 29.07 2.58 12.47
CA LEU A 27 29.77 2.73 11.19
C LEU A 27 29.15 3.82 10.32
N PHE A 28 27.85 3.99 10.42
CA PHE A 28 27.09 4.97 9.66
C PHE A 28 25.72 5.19 10.30
N GLY A 29 25.24 6.43 10.33
CA GLY A 29 23.88 6.75 10.78
C GLY A 29 23.84 7.51 12.11
N GLN A 30 22.65 7.50 12.72
CA GLN A 30 22.37 8.23 13.96
C GLN A 30 22.64 7.36 15.19
N SER A 31 23.05 7.97 16.28
CA SER A 31 23.25 7.24 17.54
C SER A 31 21.95 6.89 18.24
N ILE A 32 21.95 5.74 18.91
CA ILE A 32 20.86 5.36 19.81
C ILE A 32 21.15 5.96 21.18
N HIS A 33 20.24 6.75 21.70
CA HIS A 33 20.33 7.28 23.05
C HIS A 33 19.81 6.27 24.06
N GLU A 34 20.60 5.94 25.08
CA GLU A 34 20.21 5.02 26.15
C GLU A 34 19.13 5.60 27.08
N ASN A 35 19.03 6.91 27.13
CA ASN A 35 18.01 7.59 27.92
C ASN A 35 16.86 8.04 27.01
N PRO A 36 15.60 7.85 27.42
CA PRO A 36 14.48 8.40 26.70
C PRO A 36 14.69 9.92 26.58
N VAL A 37 14.59 10.37 25.34
CA VAL A 37 14.77 11.79 25.02
C VAL A 37 13.76 12.64 25.78
N PRO A 38 14.17 13.84 26.12
CA PRO A 38 13.40 14.69 26.98
C PRO A 38 12.01 14.90 26.42
N VAL A 39 11.20 14.46 27.18
CA VAL A 39 10.08 15.02 27.83
C VAL A 39 9.54 16.22 27.10
N TRP A 40 8.39 15.97 26.53
CA TRP A 40 7.48 17.03 26.22
C TRP A 40 7.17 17.83 27.49
N THR A 41 7.39 19.13 27.44
CA THR A 41 6.83 20.08 28.39
C THR A 41 5.81 20.92 27.67
N ALA A 42 4.61 21.04 28.22
CA ALA A 42 3.48 21.76 27.64
C ALA A 42 3.79 23.19 27.16
N GLU A 43 4.90 23.75 27.64
CA GLU A 43 5.33 25.12 27.35
C GLU A 43 6.18 25.26 26.07
N LYS A 44 6.68 24.16 25.51
CA LYS A 44 7.70 24.22 24.45
C LYS A 44 7.28 23.71 23.09
N GLU A 45 6.20 22.98 22.97
CA GLU A 45 5.79 22.39 21.69
C GLU A 45 4.26 22.44 21.51
N HIS A 46 3.87 22.64 20.27
CA HIS A 46 2.49 22.35 19.80
C HIS A 46 2.10 20.94 20.20
N CYS A 47 0.87 20.77 20.65
CA CYS A 47 0.30 19.54 21.19
C CYS A 47 0.90 18.27 20.61
N PRO A 48 1.48 17.39 21.41
CA PRO A 48 1.97 16.11 20.94
C PRO A 48 0.80 15.24 20.51
N PHE A 49 0.98 14.52 19.41
CA PHE A 49 -0.01 13.57 18.92
C PHE A 49 -0.21 12.38 19.84
N VAL A 50 0.90 11.92 20.41
CA VAL A 50 0.93 10.74 21.26
C VAL A 50 1.75 11.06 22.50
N VAL A 51 1.21 10.76 23.67
CA VAL A 51 1.86 10.98 24.96
C VAL A 51 1.93 9.67 25.73
N PHE A 52 3.14 9.33 26.17
CA PHE A 52 3.39 8.20 27.08
C PHE A 52 3.92 8.69 28.41
N GLN A 53 3.62 7.96 29.47
CA GLN A 53 4.24 8.16 30.76
C GLN A 53 5.28 7.07 31.00
N ASP A 54 6.49 7.45 31.34
CA ASP A 54 7.50 6.50 31.84
C ASP A 54 7.10 6.05 33.24
N PRO A 55 6.80 4.74 33.44
CA PRO A 55 6.34 4.25 34.73
C PRO A 55 7.40 4.36 35.84
N LYS A 56 8.68 4.47 35.49
CA LYS A 56 9.77 4.56 36.47
C LYS A 56 9.99 5.99 36.97
N THR A 57 9.90 6.95 36.09
CA THR A 57 10.20 8.34 36.41
C THR A 57 8.97 9.23 36.53
N GLY A 58 7.81 8.75 36.10
CA GLY A 58 6.57 9.52 36.00
C GLY A 58 6.59 10.61 34.92
N LYS A 59 7.67 10.71 34.17
CA LYS A 59 7.83 11.74 33.12
C LYS A 59 7.03 11.38 31.87
N HIS A 60 6.46 12.40 31.22
CA HIS A 60 5.75 12.26 29.97
C HIS A 60 6.70 12.35 28.78
N ILE A 61 6.50 11.48 27.81
CA ILE A 61 7.20 11.47 26.53
C ILE A 61 6.17 11.76 25.46
N GLY A 62 6.32 12.89 24.75
CA GLY A 62 5.42 13.29 23.67
C GLY A 62 6.02 13.00 22.30
N ILE A 63 5.18 12.58 21.37
CA ILE A 63 5.53 12.39 19.97
C ILE A 63 4.63 13.31 19.14
N ASN A 64 5.22 14.27 18.44
CA ASN A 64 4.52 15.17 17.54
C ASN A 64 4.48 14.65 16.09
N LYS A 65 3.75 15.33 15.21
CA LYS A 65 3.68 14.99 13.76
C LYS A 65 5.05 14.85 13.10
N GLN A 66 5.95 15.79 13.41
CA GLN A 66 7.29 15.80 12.82
C GLN A 66 8.11 14.57 13.25
N THR A 67 7.99 14.16 14.51
CA THR A 67 8.65 12.94 15.00
C THR A 67 8.05 11.68 14.38
N LEU A 68 6.73 11.61 14.23
CA LEU A 68 6.05 10.49 13.57
C LEU A 68 6.42 10.37 12.09
N SER A 69 6.64 11.48 11.39
CA SER A 69 7.06 11.46 9.99
C SER A 69 8.44 10.82 9.78
N CYS A 70 9.26 10.72 10.83
CA CYS A 70 10.53 9.99 10.81
C CYS A 70 10.36 8.47 10.99
N GLY A 71 9.14 8.01 11.26
CA GLY A 71 8.81 6.61 11.53
C GLY A 71 8.94 6.20 12.99
N LEU A 72 8.14 5.23 13.40
CA LEU A 72 8.14 4.62 14.72
C LEU A 72 8.26 3.11 14.57
N ILE A 73 9.26 2.51 15.21
CA ILE A 73 9.43 1.06 15.25
C ILE A 73 9.23 0.56 16.68
N THR A 74 8.31 -0.39 16.84
CA THR A 74 8.07 -1.07 18.11
C THR A 74 8.64 -2.49 18.07
N ILE A 75 9.59 -2.77 18.95
CA ILE A 75 10.24 -4.08 19.09
C ILE A 75 9.94 -4.63 20.48
N ALA A 76 9.37 -5.83 20.54
CA ALA A 76 9.17 -6.57 21.79
C ALA A 76 9.04 -8.07 21.51
N GLU A 77 9.27 -8.89 22.53
CA GLU A 77 9.04 -10.32 22.47
C GLU A 77 7.55 -10.68 22.26
N PRO A 78 7.22 -11.90 21.83
CA PRO A 78 5.84 -12.39 21.84
C PRO A 78 5.23 -12.21 23.24
N GLY A 79 4.00 -11.67 23.31
CA GLY A 79 3.35 -11.35 24.59
C GLY A 79 3.83 -10.05 25.26
N GLY A 80 4.85 -9.37 24.74
CA GLY A 80 5.41 -8.13 25.31
C GLY A 80 4.56 -6.87 25.11
N GLY A 81 3.27 -6.99 24.78
CA GLY A 81 2.33 -5.87 24.72
C GLY A 81 2.41 -4.99 23.48
N LYS A 82 3.06 -5.43 22.38
CA LYS A 82 3.15 -4.66 21.13
C LYS A 82 1.78 -4.18 20.61
N THR A 83 0.82 -5.09 20.54
CA THR A 83 -0.54 -4.77 20.06
C THR A 83 -1.21 -3.76 20.97
N ASN A 84 -1.09 -3.89 22.29
CA ASN A 84 -1.66 -2.94 23.24
C ASN A 84 -1.05 -1.54 23.06
N LEU A 85 0.27 -1.46 22.88
CA LEU A 85 0.94 -0.19 22.61
C LEU A 85 0.46 0.44 21.30
N LEU A 86 0.35 -0.36 20.23
CA LEU A 86 -0.13 0.12 18.94
C LEU A 86 -1.60 0.55 19.00
N ASN A 87 -2.45 -0.18 19.74
CA ASN A 87 -3.84 0.21 19.97
C ASN A 87 -3.93 1.55 20.71
N MET A 88 -3.10 1.76 21.74
CA MET A 88 -3.04 3.05 22.45
C MET A 88 -2.61 4.20 21.51
N ILE A 89 -1.62 3.97 20.67
CA ILE A 89 -1.17 4.95 19.67
C ILE A 89 -2.31 5.24 18.69
N THR A 90 -2.98 4.22 18.18
CA THR A 90 -4.10 4.36 17.25
C THR A 90 -5.25 5.14 17.88
N GLU A 91 -5.60 4.85 19.12
CA GLU A 91 -6.60 5.60 19.88
C GLU A 91 -6.26 7.10 19.98
N MET A 92 -5.02 7.41 20.34
CA MET A 92 -4.57 8.79 20.44
C MET A 92 -4.57 9.49 19.07
N LEU A 93 -4.16 8.81 18.01
CA LEU A 93 -4.19 9.35 16.65
C LEU A 93 -5.63 9.61 16.19
N LEU A 94 -6.55 8.71 16.45
CA LEU A 94 -7.97 8.89 16.10
C LEU A 94 -8.62 10.06 16.84
N THR A 95 -8.20 10.35 18.07
CA THR A 95 -8.73 11.44 18.87
C THR A 95 -8.09 12.80 18.56
N THR A 96 -6.89 12.80 18.03
CA THR A 96 -6.11 14.03 17.76
C THR A 96 -5.98 14.36 16.27
N GLN A 97 -6.55 13.54 15.39
CA GLN A 97 -6.47 13.75 13.94
C GLN A 97 -7.16 15.05 13.52
N GLU A 98 -6.57 15.74 12.58
CA GLU A 98 -7.17 16.88 11.89
C GLU A 98 -7.96 16.40 10.65
N SER A 99 -8.84 17.24 10.11
CA SER A 99 -9.73 16.89 8.98
C SER A 99 -9.00 16.36 7.73
N ASN A 100 -7.76 16.76 7.55
CA ASN A 100 -6.93 16.36 6.40
C ASN A 100 -6.02 15.15 6.69
N ASP A 101 -5.94 14.70 7.93
CA ASP A 101 -5.13 13.55 8.28
C ASP A 101 -5.74 12.25 7.74
N LYS A 102 -4.90 11.38 7.21
CA LYS A 102 -5.28 10.05 6.75
C LYS A 102 -4.50 9.00 7.54
N ILE A 103 -5.23 8.05 8.11
CA ILE A 103 -4.63 6.93 8.85
C ILE A 103 -4.81 5.68 7.98
N ILE A 104 -3.69 5.04 7.63
CA ILE A 104 -3.68 3.79 6.86
C ILE A 104 -3.17 2.69 7.79
N ILE A 105 -3.98 1.65 7.99
CA ILE A 105 -3.65 0.51 8.85
C ILE A 105 -3.59 -0.76 8.00
N PHE A 106 -2.45 -1.42 8.00
CA PHE A 106 -2.31 -2.76 7.44
C PHE A 106 -2.62 -3.81 8.49
N ASP A 107 -3.87 -4.27 8.52
CA ASP A 107 -4.42 -5.15 9.54
C ASP A 107 -4.53 -6.60 9.06
N THR A 108 -3.48 -7.38 9.26
CA THR A 108 -3.40 -8.78 8.80
C THR A 108 -4.33 -9.75 9.55
N LYS A 109 -4.84 -9.36 10.72
CA LYS A 109 -5.67 -10.21 11.59
C LYS A 109 -7.10 -9.71 11.78
N GLY A 110 -7.40 -8.50 11.30
CA GLY A 110 -8.67 -7.84 11.52
C GLY A 110 -8.86 -7.29 12.94
N ASP A 111 -7.82 -7.27 13.76
CA ASP A 111 -7.90 -6.84 15.17
C ASP A 111 -8.22 -5.35 15.27
N TYR A 112 -7.59 -4.54 14.43
CA TYR A 112 -7.84 -3.09 14.40
C TYR A 112 -9.23 -2.74 13.92
N TYR A 113 -9.72 -3.42 12.88
CA TYR A 113 -11.08 -3.17 12.41
C TYR A 113 -12.11 -3.56 13.48
N ARG A 114 -11.93 -4.66 14.19
CA ARG A 114 -12.81 -5.07 15.30
C ARG A 114 -12.81 -4.07 16.44
N GLU A 115 -11.64 -3.53 16.79
CA GLU A 115 -11.49 -2.59 17.90
C GLU A 115 -11.97 -1.18 17.55
N PHE A 116 -11.60 -0.67 16.39
CA PHE A 116 -11.81 0.74 16.02
C PHE A 116 -12.88 0.95 14.94
N GLY A 117 -13.11 -0.02 14.07
CA GLY A 117 -13.97 0.16 12.89
C GLY A 117 -15.42 0.53 13.23
N SER A 118 -15.98 0.01 14.32
CA SER A 118 -17.34 0.36 14.78
C SER A 118 -17.44 1.77 15.39
N ARG A 119 -16.31 2.37 15.74
CA ARG A 119 -16.21 3.68 16.39
C ARG A 119 -16.00 4.81 15.39
N ILE A 120 -15.66 4.47 14.16
CA ILE A 120 -15.42 5.42 13.06
C ILE A 120 -16.68 5.46 12.19
N PRO A 121 -17.21 6.66 11.85
CA PRO A 121 -18.30 6.77 10.90
C PRO A 121 -17.98 6.06 9.59
N LYS A 122 -18.94 5.32 9.03
CA LYS A 122 -18.73 4.48 7.83
C LYS A 122 -18.22 5.27 6.63
N GLU A 123 -18.64 6.51 6.50
CA GLU A 123 -18.19 7.44 5.46
C GLU A 123 -16.70 7.81 5.59
N ASN A 124 -16.12 7.66 6.78
CA ASN A 124 -14.72 7.99 7.07
C ASN A 124 -13.83 6.74 7.18
N CYS A 125 -14.41 5.54 7.07
CA CYS A 125 -13.69 4.28 7.20
C CYS A 125 -13.75 3.48 5.90
N ILE A 126 -12.64 3.43 5.19
CA ILE A 126 -12.50 2.59 3.99
C ILE A 126 -11.87 1.27 4.41
N VAL A 127 -12.61 0.18 4.22
CA VAL A 127 -12.11 -1.18 4.47
C VAL A 127 -11.83 -1.85 3.13
N ILE A 128 -10.63 -2.40 2.98
CA ILE A 128 -10.25 -3.23 1.84
C ILE A 128 -9.83 -4.59 2.38
N GLY A 129 -10.67 -5.61 2.18
CA GLY A 129 -10.42 -6.94 2.73
C GLY A 129 -10.98 -8.04 1.84
N ALA A 130 -10.23 -9.16 1.73
CA ALA A 130 -10.61 -10.33 0.93
C ALA A 130 -11.34 -11.43 1.74
N GLY A 131 -11.35 -11.34 3.07
CA GLY A 131 -12.01 -12.30 3.94
C GLY A 131 -13.54 -12.29 3.80
N SER A 132 -14.18 -13.44 4.07
CA SER A 132 -15.64 -13.56 4.01
C SER A 132 -16.35 -12.59 4.97
N GLU A 133 -15.73 -12.28 6.09
CA GLU A 133 -16.19 -11.33 7.10
C GLU A 133 -16.27 -9.90 6.60
N TYR A 134 -15.45 -9.54 5.60
CA TYR A 134 -15.43 -8.19 5.02
C TYR A 134 -16.31 -8.02 3.80
N ARG A 135 -16.93 -9.10 3.29
CA ARG A 135 -17.68 -9.11 2.02
C ARG A 135 -18.73 -7.99 1.91
N ASN A 136 -19.39 -7.64 3.00
CA ASN A 136 -20.46 -6.64 3.01
C ASN A 136 -19.99 -5.21 3.32
N ILE A 137 -18.72 -5.03 3.66
CA ILE A 137 -18.16 -3.75 4.10
C ILE A 137 -16.92 -3.34 3.30
N THR A 138 -16.34 -4.27 2.53
CA THR A 138 -15.14 -3.98 1.72
C THR A 138 -15.49 -3.04 0.58
N TRP A 139 -14.60 -2.07 0.36
CA TRP A 139 -14.66 -1.21 -0.81
C TRP A 139 -13.97 -1.91 -1.98
N TYR A 140 -14.59 -1.81 -3.13
CA TYR A 140 -14.04 -2.37 -4.35
C TYR A 140 -13.15 -1.34 -5.03
N HIS A 141 -11.93 -1.73 -5.25
CA HIS A 141 -11.02 -1.00 -6.10
C HIS A 141 -11.30 -1.33 -7.56
N ASN A 142 -11.60 -0.32 -8.37
CA ASN A 142 -11.81 -0.50 -9.80
C ASN A 142 -10.53 -0.16 -10.56
N ILE A 143 -9.91 -1.14 -11.19
CA ILE A 143 -8.66 -0.99 -11.96
C ILE A 143 -8.77 0.10 -13.06
N PHE A 144 -9.93 0.22 -13.68
CA PHE A 144 -10.16 1.24 -14.72
C PHE A 144 -10.23 2.66 -14.15
N ALA A 145 -10.59 2.83 -12.88
CA ALA A 145 -10.58 4.13 -12.23
C ALA A 145 -9.18 4.59 -11.80
N GLU A 146 -8.19 3.71 -11.83
CA GLU A 146 -6.78 4.09 -11.70
C GLU A 146 -6.16 4.48 -13.04
N ILE A 147 -6.53 3.77 -14.11
CA ILE A 147 -6.04 4.04 -15.47
C ILE A 147 -6.70 5.28 -16.06
N MET A 148 -7.96 5.53 -15.72
CA MET A 148 -8.75 6.64 -16.26
C MET A 148 -9.25 7.51 -15.11
N PRO A 149 -8.85 8.77 -15.01
CA PRO A 149 -9.33 9.67 -13.97
C PRO A 149 -10.85 9.90 -14.08
N ARG A 150 -11.49 10.24 -12.97
CA ARG A 150 -12.89 10.65 -12.97
C ARG A 150 -13.02 12.15 -13.20
N GLY A 151 -13.88 12.51 -14.12
CA GLY A 151 -14.31 13.88 -14.32
C GLY A 151 -15.22 14.38 -13.21
N ILE A 152 -15.58 15.65 -13.27
CA ILE A 152 -16.49 16.31 -12.31
C ILE A 152 -17.87 15.63 -12.28
N ASP A 153 -18.31 15.07 -13.42
CA ASP A 153 -19.56 14.32 -13.58
C ASP A 153 -19.48 12.87 -13.07
N GLY A 154 -18.34 12.47 -12.49
CA GLY A 154 -18.08 11.13 -11.97
C GLY A 154 -17.79 10.08 -13.03
N LYS A 155 -17.80 10.44 -14.32
CA LYS A 155 -17.47 9.52 -15.42
C LYS A 155 -15.97 9.40 -15.60
N LEU A 156 -15.54 8.25 -16.15
CA LEU A 156 -14.15 8.04 -16.52
C LEU A 156 -13.79 8.86 -17.76
N VAL A 157 -12.64 9.52 -17.70
CA VAL A 157 -12.13 10.41 -18.77
C VAL A 157 -10.96 9.71 -19.47
N TYR A 158 -11.02 9.67 -20.80
CA TYR A 158 -9.91 9.16 -21.60
C TYR A 158 -8.83 10.24 -21.72
N THR A 159 -7.62 9.92 -21.32
CA THR A 159 -6.44 10.80 -21.40
C THR A 159 -5.41 10.26 -22.39
N GLU A 160 -4.43 11.05 -22.75
CA GLU A 160 -3.32 10.63 -23.64
C GLU A 160 -2.44 9.56 -22.98
N ASP A 161 -2.43 9.49 -21.65
CA ASP A 161 -1.58 8.57 -20.87
C ASP A 161 -2.20 7.19 -20.66
N VAL A 162 -3.45 6.98 -21.06
CA VAL A 162 -4.22 5.72 -20.78
C VAL A 162 -3.46 4.45 -21.18
N ASP A 163 -2.78 4.43 -22.30
CA ASP A 163 -2.02 3.26 -22.75
C ASP A 163 -0.80 3.00 -21.85
N GLY A 164 -0.10 4.05 -21.43
CA GLY A 164 1.00 3.98 -20.47
C GLY A 164 0.55 3.51 -19.09
N ASP A 165 -0.55 4.08 -18.60
CA ASP A 165 -1.12 3.74 -17.29
C ASP A 165 -1.64 2.30 -17.25
N ALA A 166 -2.25 1.81 -18.35
CA ALA A 166 -2.67 0.42 -18.48
C ALA A 166 -1.48 -0.55 -18.43
N LEU A 167 -0.37 -0.21 -19.10
CA LEU A 167 0.86 -1.01 -19.05
C LEU A 167 1.47 -1.02 -17.65
N GLU A 168 1.53 0.14 -16.99
CA GLU A 168 2.04 0.24 -15.63
C GLU A 168 1.18 -0.56 -14.65
N LYS A 169 -0.14 -0.50 -14.81
CA LYS A 169 -1.07 -1.30 -14.01
C LYS A 169 -0.90 -2.80 -14.24
N ALA A 170 -0.70 -3.24 -15.47
CA ALA A 170 -0.40 -4.64 -15.78
C ALA A 170 0.91 -5.10 -15.12
N LYS A 171 1.97 -4.29 -15.16
CA LYS A 171 3.24 -4.58 -14.45
C LYS A 171 3.04 -4.74 -12.95
N GLN A 172 2.24 -3.87 -12.32
CA GLN A 172 1.94 -3.96 -10.89
C GLN A 172 1.25 -5.28 -10.51
N LEU A 173 0.37 -5.81 -11.37
CA LEU A 173 -0.29 -7.10 -11.15
C LEU A 173 0.70 -8.28 -11.17
N TYR A 174 1.78 -8.17 -11.93
CA TYR A 174 2.77 -9.24 -12.11
C TYR A 174 4.08 -9.02 -11.34
N ILE A 175 4.20 -7.97 -10.54
CA ILE A 175 5.44 -7.60 -9.84
C ILE A 175 6.04 -8.74 -8.99
N ASN A 176 5.19 -9.57 -8.39
CA ASN A 176 5.62 -10.70 -7.57
C ASN A 176 5.76 -12.02 -8.35
N MET A 177 5.44 -12.02 -9.64
CA MET A 177 5.51 -13.21 -10.51
C MET A 177 6.77 -13.25 -11.36
N GLN A 178 7.70 -12.32 -11.17
CA GLN A 178 8.95 -12.28 -11.91
C GLN A 178 9.78 -13.53 -11.59
N SER A 179 10.02 -14.35 -12.60
CA SER A 179 10.88 -15.53 -12.50
C SER A 179 12.29 -15.17 -12.94
N VAL A 180 13.28 -15.46 -12.08
CA VAL A 180 14.70 -15.28 -12.42
C VAL A 180 15.13 -16.24 -13.54
N THR A 181 14.48 -17.42 -13.65
CA THR A 181 14.83 -18.47 -14.62
C THR A 181 14.14 -18.31 -15.97
N GLN A 182 12.94 -17.71 -15.99
CA GLN A 182 12.14 -17.52 -17.21
C GLN A 182 11.43 -16.15 -17.21
N PRO A 183 12.16 -15.04 -17.32
CA PRO A 183 11.57 -13.70 -17.20
C PRO A 183 10.66 -13.33 -18.38
N ILE A 184 10.72 -14.06 -19.48
CA ILE A 184 9.96 -13.74 -20.69
C ILE A 184 8.44 -13.96 -20.51
N PHE A 185 8.02 -14.99 -19.77
CA PHE A 185 6.61 -15.31 -19.60
C PHE A 185 5.83 -14.24 -18.81
N PRO A 186 6.32 -13.74 -17.66
CA PRO A 186 5.68 -12.61 -16.99
C PRO A 186 5.56 -11.37 -17.89
N SER A 187 6.61 -11.06 -18.65
CA SER A 187 6.61 -9.91 -19.56
C SER A 187 5.59 -10.03 -20.69
N MET A 188 5.42 -11.24 -21.24
CA MET A 188 4.38 -11.51 -22.23
C MET A 188 2.98 -11.38 -21.63
N ALA A 189 2.77 -11.89 -20.41
CA ALA A 189 1.50 -11.79 -19.70
C ALA A 189 1.15 -10.33 -19.36
N GLU A 190 2.14 -9.53 -18.95
CA GLU A 190 1.98 -8.09 -18.73
C GLU A 190 1.47 -7.38 -19.99
N GLN A 191 2.07 -7.66 -21.15
CA GLN A 191 1.66 -7.05 -22.41
C GLN A 191 0.26 -7.49 -22.85
N ILE A 192 -0.08 -8.76 -22.69
CA ILE A 192 -1.42 -9.27 -22.99
C ILE A 192 -2.46 -8.57 -22.11
N ILE A 193 -2.25 -8.53 -20.80
CA ILE A 193 -3.19 -7.89 -19.87
C ILE A 193 -3.31 -6.39 -20.14
N ALA A 194 -2.20 -5.70 -20.39
CA ALA A 194 -2.24 -4.28 -20.79
C ALA A 194 -3.08 -4.07 -22.06
N GLY A 195 -2.84 -4.88 -23.09
CA GLY A 195 -3.61 -4.81 -24.33
C GLY A 195 -5.09 -5.11 -24.12
N LEU A 196 -5.45 -6.06 -23.25
CA LEU A 196 -6.85 -6.36 -22.94
C LEU A 196 -7.52 -5.25 -22.13
N LEU A 197 -6.81 -4.59 -21.21
CA LEU A 197 -7.31 -3.40 -20.51
C LEU A 197 -7.60 -2.27 -21.50
N ILE A 198 -6.68 -2.01 -22.43
CA ILE A 198 -6.87 -1.00 -23.49
C ILE A 198 -8.04 -1.39 -24.42
N TYR A 199 -8.17 -2.66 -24.79
CA TYR A 199 -9.33 -3.13 -25.56
C TYR A 199 -10.65 -2.80 -24.85
N PHE A 200 -10.76 -3.08 -23.56
CA PHE A 200 -11.95 -2.76 -22.77
C PHE A 200 -12.23 -1.26 -22.77
N ILE A 201 -11.19 -0.45 -22.51
CA ILE A 201 -11.30 1.01 -22.48
C ILE A 201 -11.77 1.51 -23.86
N ARG A 202 -11.08 1.17 -24.93
CA ARG A 202 -11.40 1.63 -26.29
C ARG A 202 -12.81 1.18 -26.75
N THR A 203 -13.27 0.02 -26.28
CA THR A 203 -14.59 -0.51 -26.61
C THR A 203 -15.71 0.17 -25.83
N TYR A 204 -15.53 0.39 -24.53
CA TYR A 204 -16.64 0.70 -23.64
C TYR A 204 -16.66 2.14 -23.10
N TRP A 205 -15.55 2.90 -23.14
CA TRP A 205 -15.52 4.22 -22.50
C TRP A 205 -16.53 5.22 -23.08
N ARG A 206 -16.85 5.14 -24.40
CA ARG A 206 -17.85 5.99 -25.05
C ARG A 206 -19.25 5.38 -25.04
N THR A 207 -19.35 4.06 -24.99
CA THR A 207 -20.61 3.34 -25.24
C THR A 207 -21.28 2.91 -23.95
N ASN A 208 -20.52 2.34 -23.00
CA ASN A 208 -21.07 1.84 -21.74
C ASN A 208 -19.97 1.73 -20.66
N GLN A 209 -19.70 2.83 -19.98
CA GLN A 209 -18.68 2.86 -18.92
C GLN A 209 -19.00 1.95 -17.71
N LEU A 210 -20.25 1.50 -17.54
CA LEU A 210 -20.58 0.54 -16.49
C LEU A 210 -19.88 -0.81 -16.66
N LYS A 211 -19.45 -1.14 -17.89
CA LYS A 211 -18.66 -2.34 -18.17
C LYS A 211 -17.17 -2.18 -17.82
N LEU A 212 -16.70 -0.96 -17.57
CA LEU A 212 -15.33 -0.71 -17.13
C LEU A 212 -15.19 -0.98 -15.64
N ASN A 213 -15.27 -2.25 -15.26
CA ASN A 213 -15.12 -2.73 -13.91
C ASN A 213 -14.40 -4.09 -13.87
N ASN A 214 -13.83 -4.43 -12.72
CA ASN A 214 -13.02 -5.63 -12.54
C ASN A 214 -13.78 -6.92 -12.89
N ARG A 215 -15.07 -7.00 -12.54
CA ARG A 215 -15.87 -8.21 -12.76
C ARG A 215 -16.03 -8.49 -14.25
N GLU A 216 -16.53 -7.52 -15.00
CA GLU A 216 -16.73 -7.65 -16.45
C GLU A 216 -15.41 -8.01 -17.16
N PHE A 217 -14.30 -7.39 -16.72
CA PHE A 217 -12.98 -7.66 -17.26
C PHE A 217 -12.53 -9.09 -16.97
N ILE A 218 -12.63 -9.54 -15.72
CA ILE A 218 -12.22 -10.89 -15.31
C ILE A 218 -13.10 -11.94 -15.98
N ASP A 219 -14.42 -11.74 -15.99
CA ASP A 219 -15.37 -12.66 -16.62
C ASP A 219 -15.08 -12.80 -18.13
N PHE A 220 -14.73 -11.71 -18.80
CA PHE A 220 -14.30 -11.74 -20.20
C PHE A 220 -13.00 -12.53 -20.37
N VAL A 221 -11.94 -12.18 -19.64
CA VAL A 221 -10.63 -12.84 -19.79
C VAL A 221 -10.70 -14.32 -19.46
N ALA A 222 -11.46 -14.70 -18.43
CA ALA A 222 -11.63 -16.10 -18.02
C ALA A 222 -12.55 -16.90 -18.96
N GLY A 223 -13.47 -16.23 -19.63
CA GLY A 223 -14.42 -16.86 -20.56
C GLY A 223 -13.91 -17.01 -21.99
N CYS A 224 -12.88 -16.26 -22.37
CA CYS A 224 -12.37 -16.28 -23.74
C CYS A 224 -11.47 -17.49 -24.02
N THR A 225 -11.66 -18.06 -25.20
CA THR A 225 -10.70 -18.99 -25.80
C THR A 225 -9.48 -18.25 -26.35
N ASN A 226 -8.37 -18.97 -26.56
CA ASN A 226 -7.15 -18.39 -27.15
C ASN A 226 -7.42 -17.74 -28.54
N ASN A 227 -8.33 -18.31 -29.33
CA ASN A 227 -8.67 -17.75 -30.63
C ASN A 227 -9.46 -16.44 -30.51
N GLU A 228 -10.38 -16.34 -29.56
CA GLU A 228 -11.11 -15.11 -29.27
C GLU A 228 -10.18 -14.01 -28.74
N LEU A 229 -9.24 -14.35 -27.86
CA LEU A 229 -8.21 -13.41 -27.40
C LEU A 229 -7.34 -12.91 -28.55
N LYS A 230 -6.94 -13.79 -29.49
CA LYS A 230 -6.20 -13.35 -30.69
C LYS A 230 -7.01 -12.41 -31.55
N ALA A 231 -8.28 -12.72 -31.77
CA ALA A 231 -9.18 -11.89 -32.59
C ALA A 231 -9.33 -10.46 -32.02
N VAL A 232 -9.27 -10.29 -30.70
CA VAL A 232 -9.24 -8.97 -30.06
C VAL A 232 -8.08 -8.12 -30.56
N PHE A 233 -6.87 -8.69 -30.63
CA PHE A 233 -5.67 -7.97 -31.05
C PHE A 233 -5.56 -7.79 -32.58
N GLU A 234 -6.43 -8.43 -33.35
CA GLU A 234 -6.52 -8.25 -34.80
C GLU A 234 -7.45 -7.11 -35.22
N LEU A 235 -8.22 -6.54 -34.27
CA LEU A 235 -9.09 -5.39 -34.55
C LEU A 235 -8.27 -4.16 -34.95
N ASP A 236 -8.78 -3.37 -35.88
CA ASP A 236 -8.07 -2.20 -36.44
C ASP A 236 -7.65 -1.19 -35.38
N TYR A 237 -8.47 -0.96 -34.36
CA TYR A 237 -8.18 -0.05 -33.25
C TYR A 237 -7.22 -0.64 -32.19
N MET A 238 -6.80 -1.91 -32.36
CA MET A 238 -5.83 -2.62 -31.53
C MET A 238 -4.49 -2.90 -32.23
N LYS A 239 -4.25 -2.29 -33.40
CA LYS A 239 -3.06 -2.53 -34.24
C LYS A 239 -1.74 -2.38 -33.48
N ASP A 240 -1.69 -1.48 -32.47
CA ASP A 240 -0.50 -1.22 -31.66
C ASP A 240 -0.16 -2.39 -30.72
N TYR A 241 -1.12 -3.27 -30.46
CA TYR A 241 -0.99 -4.46 -29.62
C TYR A 241 -1.04 -5.78 -30.41
N ARG A 242 -0.95 -5.73 -31.74
CA ARG A 242 -1.02 -6.92 -32.59
C ARG A 242 0.05 -7.97 -32.31
N ASN A 243 1.22 -7.54 -31.80
CA ASN A 243 2.28 -8.45 -31.37
C ASN A 243 1.83 -9.42 -30.25
N CYS A 244 0.85 -9.06 -29.45
CA CYS A 244 0.30 -9.94 -28.40
C CYS A 244 -0.28 -11.24 -28.96
N THR A 245 -0.70 -11.28 -30.24
CA THR A 245 -1.18 -12.52 -30.87
C THR A 245 -0.14 -13.62 -30.87
N SER A 246 1.14 -13.26 -30.98
CA SER A 246 2.26 -14.22 -30.98
C SER A 246 2.51 -14.86 -29.61
N TYR A 247 2.07 -14.21 -28.53
CA TYR A 247 2.24 -14.69 -27.15
C TYR A 247 1.12 -15.66 -26.72
N ILE A 248 0.01 -15.67 -27.45
CA ILE A 248 -1.13 -16.53 -27.13
C ILE A 248 -0.95 -17.87 -27.85
N ALA A 249 -0.86 -18.97 -27.09
CA ALA A 249 -0.69 -20.31 -27.64
C ALA A 249 -1.78 -20.67 -28.66
N GLY A 250 -1.37 -21.24 -29.79
CA GLY A 250 -2.31 -21.82 -30.76
C GLY A 250 -2.82 -23.19 -30.29
N GLN A 251 -3.91 -23.69 -30.89
CA GLN A 251 -4.46 -25.02 -30.60
C GLN A 251 -3.48 -26.17 -30.88
N ASN A 252 -2.41 -25.94 -31.64
CA ASN A 252 -1.43 -26.96 -32.05
C ASN A 252 -0.13 -26.96 -31.23
N ASN A 253 0.02 -26.12 -30.22
CA ASN A 253 1.18 -26.15 -29.34
C ASN A 253 0.87 -26.94 -28.06
N GLN A 254 0.57 -28.23 -28.23
CA GLN A 254 0.77 -29.22 -27.19
C GLN A 254 2.22 -29.73 -27.36
N ALA A 255 3.13 -29.22 -26.57
CA ALA A 255 4.42 -29.84 -26.29
C ALA A 255 4.66 -29.72 -24.79
#